data_d7cacd63482301b3899db38b553b3ebe
#
_entry.id   d7cacd63482301b3899db38b553b3ebe
#
_cell.length_a   1.000
_cell.length_b   1.000
_cell.length_c   1.000
_cell.angle_alpha   90.00
_cell.angle_beta   90.00
_cell.angle_gamma   90.00
#
_symmetry.space_group_name_H-M   'P 1'
#
loop_
_entity.id
_entity.type
_entity.pdbx_description
1 polymer ?
#
loop_
_entity_poly.entity_id
_entity_poly.type
_entity_poly.pdbx_seq_one_letter_code
_entity_poly.pdbx_strand_id
1 'polypeptide(L)'
;MKRVLTRRQVLAGTAVGLAATALQAQPPKPAAALPRRILGRTGISVPILGFGSGSRFTNFYTDDAGEAAVRQALDLGITYLDTAAGYGNGRSETIYGRVLKTRRAEVFLATKNAVRDTDQALRVFEQSLKRLQTDHVDLLHIHNLASEEDLARLEAKGGVIEAFYKLREQKVVRALGMTAHANPYPLKLAIERHD
;
A
#
# COMPACT_ATOMS: atom_id res chain seq x y z
N MET A 1 -32.98 -53.12 -46.79
CA MET A 1 -32.17 -53.63 -45.67
C MET A 1 -31.31 -52.55 -45.08
N LYS A 2 -31.61 -52.07 -43.85
CA LYS A 2 -30.83 -51.06 -43.16
C LYS A 2 -29.68 -51.74 -42.40
N ARG A 3 -28.44 -51.48 -42.77
CA ARG A 3 -27.26 -51.96 -42.05
C ARG A 3 -27.14 -51.23 -40.68
N VAL A 4 -27.33 -51.96 -39.62
CA VAL A 4 -27.09 -51.51 -38.24
C VAL A 4 -25.59 -51.65 -37.95
N LEU A 5 -24.91 -50.52 -37.70
CA LEU A 5 -23.51 -50.52 -37.32
C LEU A 5 -23.35 -51.02 -35.86
N THR A 6 -22.48 -51.95 -35.63
CA THR A 6 -22.18 -52.45 -34.27
C THR A 6 -21.25 -51.51 -33.51
N ARG A 7 -21.34 -51.52 -32.16
CA ARG A 7 -20.49 -50.69 -31.27
C ARG A 7 -18.98 -50.77 -31.58
N ARG A 8 -18.52 -51.94 -32.09
CA ARG A 8 -17.12 -52.14 -32.47
C ARG A 8 -16.71 -51.40 -33.74
N GLN A 9 -17.64 -51.13 -34.65
CA GLN A 9 -17.38 -50.44 -35.90
C GLN A 9 -17.41 -48.91 -35.72
N VAL A 10 -18.05 -48.43 -34.64
CA VAL A 10 -18.03 -46.99 -34.28
C VAL A 10 -16.72 -46.58 -33.61
N LEU A 11 -16.08 -47.54 -32.90
CA LEU A 11 -14.81 -47.26 -32.19
C LEU A 11 -13.55 -47.40 -33.07
N ALA A 12 -13.67 -47.94 -34.28
CA ALA A 12 -12.54 -48.08 -35.21
C ALA A 12 -12.37 -46.96 -36.22
N GLY A 13 -13.27 -45.94 -36.19
CA GLY A 13 -13.36 -44.91 -37.23
C GLY A 13 -12.90 -43.51 -36.84
N THR A 14 -12.36 -43.27 -35.63
CA THR A 14 -11.94 -41.91 -35.20
C THR A 14 -10.59 -41.92 -34.52
N ALA A 15 -9.56 -42.39 -35.23
CA ALA A 15 -8.18 -41.99 -34.99
C ALA A 15 -7.87 -40.82 -35.94
N VAL A 16 -8.64 -39.73 -35.88
CA VAL A 16 -8.22 -38.42 -36.37
C VAL A 16 -7.34 -37.84 -35.28
N GLY A 17 -6.05 -37.72 -35.56
CA GLY A 17 -5.08 -37.13 -34.66
C GLY A 17 -5.49 -35.71 -34.29
N LEU A 18 -6.02 -35.55 -33.09
CA LEU A 18 -5.99 -34.28 -32.38
C LEU A 18 -4.52 -34.02 -32.05
N ALA A 19 -3.82 -33.37 -32.96
CA ALA A 19 -2.64 -32.64 -32.62
C ALA A 19 -3.12 -31.55 -31.64
N ALA A 20 -3.00 -31.83 -30.33
CA ALA A 20 -3.11 -30.82 -29.29
C ALA A 20 -1.96 -29.85 -29.53
N THR A 21 -2.20 -28.83 -30.30
CA THR A 21 -1.36 -27.61 -30.25
C THR A 21 -1.50 -27.14 -28.83
N ALA A 22 -0.53 -27.53 -27.98
CA ALA A 22 -0.32 -26.88 -26.69
C ALA A 22 -0.22 -25.38 -27.00
N LEU A 23 -1.28 -24.64 -26.70
CA LEU A 23 -1.21 -23.19 -26.63
C LEU A 23 -0.17 -22.93 -25.54
N GLN A 24 1.09 -22.78 -25.93
CA GLN A 24 2.10 -22.27 -25.03
C GLN A 24 1.63 -20.88 -24.67
N ALA A 25 1.08 -20.75 -23.46
CA ALA A 25 0.81 -19.43 -22.88
C ALA A 25 2.15 -18.68 -22.96
N GLN A 26 2.21 -17.68 -23.81
CA GLN A 26 3.36 -16.79 -23.86
C GLN A 26 3.56 -16.26 -22.44
N PRO A 27 4.79 -16.27 -21.92
CA PRO A 27 5.06 -15.65 -20.64
C PRO A 27 4.48 -14.22 -20.71
N PRO A 28 3.79 -13.75 -19.67
CA PRO A 28 3.20 -12.42 -19.69
C PRO A 28 4.29 -11.43 -20.08
N LYS A 29 4.01 -10.64 -21.12
CA LYS A 29 4.88 -9.55 -21.52
C LYS A 29 5.23 -8.74 -20.28
N PRO A 30 6.50 -8.45 -19.98
CA PRO A 30 6.85 -7.64 -18.82
C PRO A 30 5.94 -6.42 -18.80
N ALA A 31 5.19 -6.23 -17.72
CA ALA A 31 4.33 -5.07 -17.60
C ALA A 31 5.18 -3.83 -17.83
N ALA A 32 4.77 -2.94 -18.74
CA ALA A 32 5.48 -1.70 -18.97
C ALA A 32 5.61 -1.00 -17.60
N ALA A 33 6.80 -0.54 -17.26
CA ALA A 33 7.04 0.12 -15.99
C ALA A 33 6.03 1.25 -15.80
N LEU A 34 5.37 1.30 -14.64
CA LEU A 34 4.39 2.34 -14.36
C LEU A 34 5.04 3.73 -14.47
N PRO A 35 4.37 4.70 -15.10
CA PRO A 35 4.87 6.07 -15.12
C PRO A 35 5.11 6.57 -13.70
N ARG A 36 6.13 7.41 -13.54
CA ARG A 36 6.51 7.96 -12.23
C ARG A 36 6.46 9.48 -12.25
N ARG A 37 6.26 10.07 -11.09
CA ARG A 37 6.28 11.51 -10.89
C ARG A 37 7.03 11.87 -9.62
N ILE A 38 7.58 13.08 -9.59
CA ILE A 38 8.14 13.65 -8.37
C ILE A 38 6.99 14.03 -7.43
N LEU A 39 7.09 13.60 -6.18
CA LEU A 39 6.13 13.91 -5.13
C LEU A 39 6.37 15.35 -4.63
N GLY A 40 5.63 16.31 -5.21
CA GLY A 40 5.75 17.73 -4.89
C GLY A 40 7.19 18.23 -4.93
N ARG A 41 7.61 18.92 -3.86
CA ARG A 41 8.97 19.49 -3.70
C ARG A 41 9.97 18.51 -3.07
N THR A 42 9.56 17.30 -2.74
CA THR A 42 10.40 16.33 -1.99
C THR A 42 11.57 15.78 -2.79
N GLY A 43 11.57 15.92 -4.12
CA GLY A 43 12.52 15.25 -5.02
C GLY A 43 12.34 13.73 -5.12
N ILE A 44 11.36 13.15 -4.42
CA ILE A 44 11.13 11.71 -4.38
C ILE A 44 10.29 11.29 -5.59
N SER A 45 10.81 10.39 -6.41
CA SER A 45 10.05 9.81 -7.51
C SER A 45 9.19 8.65 -7.02
N VAL A 46 7.89 8.69 -7.31
CA VAL A 46 6.91 7.65 -6.97
C VAL A 46 6.12 7.23 -8.20
N PRO A 47 5.60 5.99 -8.27
CA PRO A 47 4.68 5.61 -9.34
C PRO A 47 3.39 6.43 -9.23
N ILE A 48 2.73 6.67 -10.36
CA ILE A 48 1.46 7.43 -10.39
C ILE A 48 0.28 6.65 -9.81
N LEU A 49 0.44 5.35 -9.57
CA LEU A 49 -0.53 4.47 -8.94
C LEU A 49 0.01 3.97 -7.60
N GLY A 50 -0.76 4.12 -6.54
CA GLY A 50 -0.48 3.59 -5.22
C GLY A 50 -1.47 2.49 -4.83
N PHE A 51 -1.06 1.60 -3.94
CA PHE A 51 -1.88 0.56 -3.35
C PHE A 51 -2.26 0.95 -1.92
N GLY A 52 -3.54 1.25 -1.69
CA GLY A 52 -4.08 1.63 -0.39
C GLY A 52 -4.73 0.46 0.34
N SER A 53 -4.60 0.42 1.67
CA SER A 53 -5.08 -0.68 2.52
C SER A 53 -6.07 -0.22 3.61
N GLY A 54 -6.95 0.73 3.28
CA GLY A 54 -7.97 1.24 4.19
C GLY A 54 -9.05 0.22 4.55
N SER A 55 -10.22 0.71 4.97
CA SER A 55 -11.31 -0.11 5.52
C SER A 55 -11.75 -1.26 4.60
N ARG A 56 -11.78 -1.05 3.28
CA ARG A 56 -12.14 -2.12 2.33
C ARG A 56 -11.12 -3.26 2.36
N PHE A 57 -9.85 -2.96 2.39
CA PHE A 57 -8.79 -3.96 2.48
C PHE A 57 -8.92 -4.79 3.76
N THR A 58 -9.08 -4.14 4.91
CA THR A 58 -9.19 -4.84 6.21
C THR A 58 -10.50 -5.59 6.42
N ASN A 59 -11.58 -5.19 5.74
CA ASN A 59 -12.90 -5.80 5.92
C ASN A 59 -13.17 -6.96 4.94
N PHE A 60 -12.56 -6.96 3.76
CA PHE A 60 -12.87 -7.93 2.71
C PHE A 60 -11.78 -8.98 2.47
N TYR A 61 -10.55 -8.74 2.92
CA TYR A 61 -9.46 -9.70 2.76
C TYR A 61 -9.16 -10.45 4.06
N THR A 62 -8.90 -11.74 3.96
CA THR A 62 -8.15 -12.47 5.00
C THR A 62 -6.70 -11.97 4.99
N ASP A 63 -5.92 -12.25 6.05
CA ASP A 63 -4.53 -11.83 6.11
C ASP A 63 -3.70 -12.39 4.94
N ASP A 64 -3.90 -13.66 4.60
CA ASP A 64 -3.18 -14.32 3.52
C ASP A 64 -3.59 -13.77 2.14
N ALA A 65 -4.88 -13.52 1.92
CA ALA A 65 -5.36 -12.89 0.68
C ALA A 65 -4.86 -11.43 0.57
N GLY A 66 -4.80 -10.70 1.68
CA GLY A 66 -4.23 -9.36 1.75
C GLY A 66 -2.74 -9.35 1.42
N GLU A 67 -1.97 -10.28 2.01
CA GLU A 67 -0.55 -10.46 1.69
C GLU A 67 -0.34 -10.77 0.21
N ALA A 68 -1.11 -11.71 -0.35
CA ALA A 68 -1.05 -12.05 -1.77
C ALA A 68 -1.35 -10.85 -2.68
N ALA A 69 -2.37 -10.05 -2.33
CA ALA A 69 -2.72 -8.84 -3.08
C ALA A 69 -1.60 -7.79 -3.06
N VAL A 70 -0.93 -7.58 -1.91
CA VAL A 70 0.21 -6.67 -1.81
C VAL A 70 1.39 -7.17 -2.65
N ARG A 71 1.72 -8.46 -2.61
CA ARG A 71 2.77 -9.07 -3.44
C ARG A 71 2.47 -8.88 -4.92
N GLN A 72 1.23 -9.17 -5.34
CA GLN A 72 0.80 -8.97 -6.72
C GLN A 72 0.90 -7.50 -7.16
N ALA A 73 0.51 -6.55 -6.30
CA ALA A 73 0.67 -5.14 -6.58
C ALA A 73 2.13 -4.76 -6.86
N LEU A 74 3.07 -5.24 -6.04
CA LEU A 74 4.50 -5.03 -6.24
C LEU A 74 5.00 -5.67 -7.54
N ASP A 75 4.55 -6.88 -7.86
CA ASP A 75 4.92 -7.60 -9.09
C ASP A 75 4.41 -6.87 -10.35
N LEU A 76 3.32 -6.12 -10.22
CA LEU A 76 2.79 -5.22 -11.26
C LEU A 76 3.47 -3.84 -11.29
N GLY A 77 4.47 -3.58 -10.43
CA GLY A 77 5.19 -2.31 -10.36
C GLY A 77 4.51 -1.22 -9.51
N ILE A 78 3.46 -1.54 -8.76
CA ILE A 78 2.80 -0.61 -7.82
C ILE A 78 3.61 -0.59 -6.53
N THR A 79 4.68 0.22 -6.51
CA THR A 79 5.62 0.27 -5.40
C THR A 79 5.32 1.36 -4.36
N TYR A 80 4.26 2.14 -4.51
CA TYR A 80 3.75 3.05 -3.49
C TYR A 80 2.70 2.31 -2.66
N LEU A 81 3.02 1.99 -1.40
CA LEU A 81 2.11 1.34 -0.46
C LEU A 81 1.65 2.34 0.61
N ASP A 82 0.33 2.44 0.80
CA ASP A 82 -0.30 3.35 1.75
C ASP A 82 -1.12 2.59 2.78
N THR A 83 -0.81 2.79 4.06
CA THR A 83 -1.51 2.21 5.20
C THR A 83 -1.72 3.25 6.32
N ALA A 84 -2.19 2.84 7.49
CA ALA A 84 -2.30 3.66 8.69
C ALA A 84 -2.34 2.79 9.95
N ALA A 85 -1.87 3.33 11.08
CA ALA A 85 -1.95 2.68 12.40
C ALA A 85 -3.39 2.30 12.80
N GLY A 86 -4.37 3.11 12.39
CA GLY A 86 -5.80 2.87 12.68
C GLY A 86 -6.49 1.88 11.74
N TYR A 87 -5.90 1.48 10.62
CA TYR A 87 -6.58 0.61 9.66
C TYR A 87 -6.69 -0.83 10.18
N GLY A 88 -7.92 -1.24 10.48
CA GLY A 88 -8.19 -2.52 11.12
C GLY A 88 -7.45 -2.69 12.46
N ASN A 89 -7.29 -1.60 13.21
CA ASN A 89 -6.55 -1.59 14.49
C ASN A 89 -5.12 -2.15 14.35
N GLY A 90 -4.40 -1.70 13.33
CA GLY A 90 -3.03 -2.13 13.02
C GLY A 90 -2.91 -3.38 12.17
N ARG A 91 -4.01 -4.07 11.86
CA ARG A 91 -4.01 -5.28 11.03
C ARG A 91 -3.44 -5.02 9.63
N SER A 92 -3.79 -3.86 9.02
CA SER A 92 -3.29 -3.47 7.72
C SER A 92 -1.76 -3.37 7.71
N GLU A 93 -1.16 -2.71 8.71
CA GLU A 93 0.30 -2.63 8.85
C GLU A 93 0.93 -4.01 9.08
N THR A 94 0.27 -4.89 9.84
CA THR A 94 0.75 -6.27 10.07
C THR A 94 0.79 -7.07 8.79
N ILE A 95 -0.23 -6.96 7.93
CA ILE A 95 -0.26 -7.63 6.61
C ILE A 95 0.86 -7.09 5.72
N TYR A 96 1.04 -5.77 5.68
CA TYR A 96 2.14 -5.17 4.93
C TYR A 96 3.50 -5.62 5.45
N GLY A 97 3.68 -5.71 6.77
CA GLY A 97 4.92 -6.15 7.40
C GLY A 97 5.36 -7.55 6.95
N ARG A 98 4.44 -8.47 6.71
CA ARG A 98 4.75 -9.81 6.18
C ARG A 98 5.45 -9.74 4.81
N VAL A 99 5.05 -8.78 3.97
CA VAL A 99 5.65 -8.56 2.65
C VAL A 99 6.94 -7.75 2.76
N LEU A 100 6.93 -6.70 3.58
CA LEU A 100 8.06 -5.78 3.74
C LEU A 100 9.28 -6.46 4.35
N LYS A 101 9.11 -7.50 5.16
CA LYS A 101 10.22 -8.31 5.69
C LYS A 101 11.23 -8.72 4.61
N THR A 102 10.80 -8.93 3.37
CA THR A 102 11.66 -9.36 2.26
C THR A 102 11.72 -8.37 1.09
N ARG A 103 10.78 -7.43 1.01
CA ARG A 103 10.64 -6.53 -0.15
C ARG A 103 10.67 -5.03 0.20
N ARG A 104 11.14 -4.66 1.42
CA ARG A 104 11.15 -3.27 1.89
C ARG A 104 11.87 -2.31 0.92
N ALA A 105 12.98 -2.74 0.36
CA ALA A 105 13.81 -1.90 -0.52
C ALA A 105 13.12 -1.51 -1.85
N GLU A 106 12.07 -2.22 -2.24
CA GLU A 106 11.31 -1.92 -3.47
C GLU A 106 10.23 -0.86 -3.27
N VAL A 107 9.90 -0.52 -2.00
CA VAL A 107 8.66 0.14 -1.63
C VAL A 107 8.90 1.57 -1.18
N PHE A 108 8.09 2.50 -1.70
CA PHE A 108 7.80 3.76 -1.05
C PHE A 108 6.64 3.53 -0.08
N LEU A 109 6.93 3.55 1.22
CA LEU A 109 6.00 3.19 2.28
C LEU A 109 5.44 4.42 2.98
N ALA A 110 4.11 4.57 2.95
CA ALA A 110 3.38 5.58 3.69
C ALA A 110 2.54 4.95 4.80
N THR A 111 2.61 5.52 6.02
CA THR A 111 1.67 5.23 7.11
C THR A 111 1.16 6.52 7.74
N LYS A 112 0.18 6.41 8.66
CA LYS A 112 -0.52 7.56 9.23
C LYS A 112 -0.78 7.38 10.72
N ASN A 113 -0.71 8.49 11.45
CA ASN A 113 -0.95 8.55 12.90
C ASN A 113 -2.01 9.62 13.21
N ALA A 114 -3.08 9.24 13.89
CA ALA A 114 -4.20 10.13 14.22
C ALA A 114 -4.11 10.73 15.64
N VAL A 115 -3.08 10.39 16.41
CA VAL A 115 -2.93 10.82 17.80
C VAL A 115 -2.43 12.26 17.86
N ARG A 116 -2.97 13.03 18.82
CA ARG A 116 -2.66 14.46 19.04
C ARG A 116 -1.84 14.69 20.32
N ASP A 117 -1.70 13.70 21.17
CA ASP A 117 -0.76 13.70 22.28
C ASP A 117 0.61 13.23 21.79
N THR A 118 1.64 13.98 22.06
CA THR A 118 2.98 13.78 21.48
C THR A 118 3.61 12.45 21.91
N ASP A 119 3.57 12.14 23.21
CA ASP A 119 4.17 10.91 23.71
C ASP A 119 3.42 9.67 23.23
N GLN A 120 2.09 9.76 23.18
CA GLN A 120 1.27 8.69 22.63
C GLN A 120 1.48 8.53 21.13
N ALA A 121 1.62 9.63 20.38
CA ALA A 121 1.90 9.58 18.93
C ALA A 121 3.22 8.88 18.65
N LEU A 122 4.27 9.17 19.41
CA LEU A 122 5.55 8.49 19.28
C LEU A 122 5.43 6.98 19.58
N ARG A 123 4.75 6.60 20.67
CA ARG A 123 4.48 5.19 21.00
C ARG A 123 3.69 4.46 19.89
N VAL A 124 2.67 5.12 19.34
CA VAL A 124 1.89 4.54 18.23
C VAL A 124 2.75 4.35 16.98
N PHE A 125 3.62 5.31 16.69
CA PHE A 125 4.54 5.20 15.56
C PHE A 125 5.57 4.07 15.74
N GLU A 126 6.14 3.90 16.94
CA GLU A 126 6.99 2.75 17.25
C GLU A 126 6.27 1.41 17.04
N GLN A 127 5.00 1.33 17.46
CA GLN A 127 4.18 0.15 17.20
C GLN A 127 3.92 -0.07 15.70
N SER A 128 3.76 1.00 14.93
CA SER A 128 3.64 0.93 13.47
C SER A 128 4.89 0.33 12.84
N LEU A 129 6.08 0.78 13.22
CA LEU A 129 7.36 0.23 12.74
C LEU A 129 7.48 -1.27 13.07
N LYS A 130 7.09 -1.68 14.28
CA LYS A 130 7.08 -3.10 14.69
C LYS A 130 6.12 -3.94 13.84
N ARG A 131 4.89 -3.46 13.59
CA ARG A 131 3.91 -4.15 12.74
C ARG A 131 4.37 -4.22 11.29
N LEU A 132 4.94 -3.15 10.77
CA LEU A 132 5.48 -3.04 9.42
C LEU A 132 6.80 -3.80 9.23
N GLN A 133 7.42 -4.28 10.31
CA GLN A 133 8.71 -5.00 10.32
C GLN A 133 9.82 -4.21 9.59
N THR A 134 9.91 -2.92 9.86
CA THR A 134 10.88 -1.99 9.28
C THR A 134 11.36 -1.00 10.33
N ASP A 135 12.53 -0.41 10.14
CA ASP A 135 13.11 0.63 10.99
C ASP A 135 12.78 2.05 10.52
N HIS A 136 12.18 2.20 9.35
CA HIS A 136 11.83 3.50 8.77
C HIS A 136 10.63 3.45 7.84
N VAL A 137 10.01 4.62 7.61
CA VAL A 137 9.00 4.83 6.56
C VAL A 137 9.41 5.97 5.64
N ASP A 138 8.94 5.94 4.39
CA ASP A 138 9.21 7.02 3.44
C ASP A 138 8.31 8.23 3.69
N LEU A 139 7.08 8.01 4.18
CA LEU A 139 6.13 9.07 4.45
C LEU A 139 5.30 8.77 5.70
N LEU A 140 5.32 9.69 6.66
CA LEU A 140 4.44 9.65 7.83
C LEU A 140 3.41 10.77 7.74
N HIS A 141 2.14 10.42 7.69
CA HIS A 141 1.06 11.41 7.71
C HIS A 141 0.51 11.65 9.11
N ILE A 142 0.24 12.90 9.43
CA ILE A 142 -0.75 13.27 10.45
C ILE A 142 -2.13 12.98 9.85
N HIS A 143 -2.86 12.05 10.46
CA HIS A 143 -4.08 11.50 9.91
C HIS A 143 -5.30 12.32 10.31
N ASN A 144 -6.11 12.68 9.29
CA ASN A 144 -7.43 13.30 9.46
C ASN A 144 -7.39 14.63 10.23
N LEU A 145 -6.65 15.61 9.70
CA LEU A 145 -6.70 16.99 10.20
C LEU A 145 -8.15 17.50 10.06
N ALA A 146 -8.75 17.89 11.18
CA ALA A 146 -10.18 18.16 11.25
C ALA A 146 -10.54 19.65 11.17
N SER A 147 -9.75 20.52 11.82
CA SER A 147 -10.03 21.96 11.94
C SER A 147 -8.74 22.78 12.10
N GLU A 148 -8.89 24.10 12.13
CA GLU A 148 -7.78 25.01 12.43
C GLU A 148 -7.32 24.89 13.88
N GLU A 149 -8.21 24.64 14.83
CA GLU A 149 -7.87 24.37 16.23
C GLU A 149 -7.08 23.08 16.37
N ASP A 150 -7.43 22.06 15.58
CA ASP A 150 -6.67 20.82 15.52
C ASP A 150 -5.25 21.06 14.98
N LEU A 151 -5.11 21.88 13.93
CA LEU A 151 -3.82 22.30 13.40
C LEU A 151 -3.01 23.06 14.45
N ALA A 152 -3.61 24.07 15.10
CA ALA A 152 -2.95 24.85 16.14
C ALA A 152 -2.45 23.96 17.31
N ARG A 153 -3.23 22.95 17.70
CA ARG A 153 -2.80 21.96 18.70
C ARG A 153 -1.59 21.17 18.25
N LEU A 154 -1.55 20.73 17.00
CA LEU A 154 -0.42 20.00 16.42
C LEU A 154 0.85 20.86 16.30
N GLU A 155 0.68 22.17 16.04
CA GLU A 155 1.74 23.18 15.90
C GLU A 155 2.25 23.71 17.24
N ALA A 156 1.57 23.45 18.36
CA ALA A 156 1.96 23.92 19.67
C ALA A 156 3.39 23.49 20.03
N LYS A 157 4.07 24.29 20.87
CA LYS A 157 5.42 23.95 21.36
C LYS A 157 5.43 22.57 22.02
N GLY A 158 6.31 21.70 21.57
CA GLY A 158 6.35 20.30 21.98
C GLY A 158 5.24 19.43 21.38
N GLY A 159 4.51 19.95 20.40
CA GLY A 159 3.42 19.22 19.71
C GLY A 159 3.91 18.13 18.76
N VAL A 160 2.93 17.44 18.18
CA VAL A 160 3.20 16.26 17.32
C VAL A 160 4.04 16.61 16.08
N ILE A 161 3.81 17.80 15.49
CA ILE A 161 4.58 18.23 14.32
C ILE A 161 6.06 18.37 14.65
N GLU A 162 6.40 19.01 15.79
CA GLU A 162 7.79 19.13 16.22
C GLU A 162 8.43 17.76 16.46
N ALA A 163 7.71 16.84 17.10
CA ALA A 163 8.20 15.49 17.34
C ALA A 163 8.43 14.72 16.03
N PHE A 164 7.53 14.86 15.04
CA PHE A 164 7.68 14.20 13.75
C PHE A 164 8.82 14.82 12.91
N TYR A 165 9.09 16.11 13.04
CA TYR A 165 10.30 16.70 12.45
C TYR A 165 11.57 16.08 13.02
N LYS A 166 11.63 15.82 14.33
CA LYS A 166 12.77 15.09 14.94
C LYS A 166 12.94 13.69 14.38
N LEU A 167 11.84 12.95 14.12
CA LEU A 167 11.91 11.65 13.44
C LEU A 167 12.48 11.76 12.02
N ARG A 168 12.16 12.85 11.30
CA ARG A 168 12.72 13.13 9.97
C ARG A 168 14.23 13.44 10.04
N GLU A 169 14.66 14.25 11.00
CA GLU A 169 16.08 14.53 11.25
C GLU A 169 16.87 13.25 11.58
N GLN A 170 16.26 12.34 12.35
CA GLN A 170 16.81 11.04 12.68
C GLN A 170 16.77 10.03 11.51
N LYS A 171 16.18 10.42 10.36
CA LYS A 171 16.01 9.57 9.16
C LYS A 171 15.13 8.32 9.40
N VAL A 172 14.35 8.29 10.46
CA VAL A 172 13.32 7.25 10.69
C VAL A 172 12.09 7.51 9.81
N VAL A 173 11.89 8.79 9.44
CA VAL A 173 10.88 9.24 8.49
C VAL A 173 11.58 10.07 7.41
N ARG A 174 11.28 9.81 6.14
CA ARG A 174 11.89 10.56 5.04
C ARG A 174 11.13 11.85 4.71
N ALA A 175 9.80 11.78 4.70
CA ALA A 175 8.93 12.93 4.46
C ALA A 175 7.73 12.92 5.41
N LEU A 176 7.19 14.09 5.70
CA LEU A 176 5.98 14.28 6.49
C LEU A 176 4.84 14.74 5.59
N GLY A 177 3.62 14.40 5.96
CA GLY A 177 2.42 14.82 5.27
C GLY A 177 1.22 14.92 6.20
N MET A 178 0.10 15.36 5.66
CA MET A 178 -1.17 15.43 6.38
C MET A 178 -2.30 14.93 5.48
N THR A 179 -3.38 14.42 6.10
CA THR A 179 -4.60 14.07 5.40
C THR A 179 -5.80 14.75 6.06
N ALA A 180 -6.85 15.02 5.28
CA ALA A 180 -8.12 15.53 5.77
C ALA A 180 -9.27 14.85 5.02
N HIS A 181 -10.46 14.76 5.65
CA HIS A 181 -11.63 14.16 5.03
C HIS A 181 -12.78 15.14 4.83
N ALA A 182 -12.99 16.06 5.77
CA ALA A 182 -14.19 16.91 5.79
C ALA A 182 -13.92 18.33 5.25
N ASN A 183 -12.87 18.98 5.75
CA ASN A 183 -12.56 20.36 5.43
C ASN A 183 -11.14 20.47 4.85
N PRO A 184 -10.95 20.92 3.61
CA PRO A 184 -9.64 21.07 3.01
C PRO A 184 -8.89 22.33 3.50
N TYR A 185 -9.56 23.30 4.15
CA TYR A 185 -8.95 24.58 4.50
C TYR A 185 -7.81 24.44 5.53
N PRO A 186 -7.95 23.71 6.63
CA PRO A 186 -6.83 23.48 7.55
C PRO A 186 -5.63 22.81 6.87
N LEU A 187 -5.90 21.90 5.90
CA LEU A 187 -4.84 21.26 5.13
C LEU A 187 -4.10 22.25 4.24
N LYS A 188 -4.81 23.19 3.62
CA LYS A 188 -4.20 24.31 2.86
C LYS A 188 -3.28 25.13 3.76
N LEU A 189 -3.75 25.52 4.95
CA LEU A 189 -2.93 26.28 5.91
C LEU A 189 -1.68 25.51 6.34
N ALA A 190 -1.83 24.19 6.57
CA ALA A 190 -0.69 23.34 6.91
C ALA A 190 0.37 23.31 5.80
N ILE A 191 -0.06 23.21 4.52
CA ILE A 191 0.85 23.23 3.35
C ILE A 191 1.55 24.59 3.21
N GLU A 192 0.88 25.69 3.56
CA GLU A 192 1.45 27.04 3.49
C GLU A 192 2.47 27.32 4.61
N ARG A 193 2.36 26.63 5.76
CA ARG A 193 3.19 26.85 6.95
C ARG A 193 4.34 25.85 7.09
N HIS A 194 4.23 24.69 6.47
CA HIS A 194 5.17 23.58 6.62
C HIS A 194 5.76 23.15 5.28
N ASP A 195 7.02 22.72 5.30
CA ASP A 195 7.75 22.16 4.16
C ASP A 195 7.52 20.65 3.98
#